data_6276dd2df770de9b0b2019849846263e
#
_entry.id   6276dd2df770de9b0b2019849846263e
#
_cell.length_a   1.000
_cell.length_b   1.000
_cell.length_c   1.000
_cell.angle_alpha   90.00
_cell.angle_beta   90.00
_cell.angle_gamma   90.00
#
_symmetry.space_group_name_H-M   'P 1'
#
loop_
_entity.id
_entity.type
_entity.pdbx_description
1 polymer ?
#
loop_
_entity_poly.entity_id
_entity_poly.type
_entity_poly.pdbx_seq_one_letter_code
_entity_poly.pdbx_strand_id
1 'polypeptide(L)'
;MIKRLEISSPKIKTDKKLLLISDIHKNKNHKKDNLIKLKEEIKNEFKYIDYILISGDLIDTPKDLVDEEFIKELKYYLEEFTEGKKTYIALGNHDIDGNNIEEEYLYNILKEIKNIKCLNNTETINIRDISIQGFTPNIDYYRKHHGNKNEYKIQFEEHKTEKNDKNKYNILITHDPSSIIELNMENKEIINKNIDLVISGHMHNGLVPQKLQKIMNHKGFVGPYKKVLPKYAYGIIKINETNFIILGAVNSMIKMPVVNKLYGYDATILTLKKVK
;
A
#
# COMPACT_ATOMS: atom_id res chain seq x y z
N MET A 1 1.72 15.39 -1.73
CA MET A 1 0.49 15.87 -2.43
C MET A 1 -0.66 14.92 -2.14
N ILE A 2 -1.84 15.45 -1.87
CA ILE A 2 -3.03 14.63 -1.66
C ILE A 2 -3.81 14.53 -2.97
N LYS A 3 -3.91 13.33 -3.51
CA LYS A 3 -4.71 13.02 -4.70
C LYS A 3 -6.14 12.67 -4.26
N ARG A 4 -7.13 13.10 -5.04
CA ARG A 4 -8.53 12.73 -4.83
C ARG A 4 -9.02 12.01 -6.07
N LEU A 5 -9.40 10.73 -5.91
CA LEU A 5 -9.82 9.85 -6.98
C LEU A 5 -11.23 9.36 -6.73
N GLU A 6 -11.94 9.07 -7.81
CA GLU A 6 -13.27 8.46 -7.75
C GLU A 6 -13.30 7.23 -8.68
N ILE A 7 -13.85 6.13 -8.17
CA ILE A 7 -14.11 4.91 -8.93
C ILE A 7 -15.57 4.54 -8.70
N SER A 8 -16.33 4.43 -9.77
CA SER A 8 -17.72 3.98 -9.72
C SER A 8 -17.82 2.51 -10.08
N SER A 9 -18.63 1.74 -9.33
CA SER A 9 -18.84 0.33 -9.61
C SER A 9 -20.28 -0.09 -9.25
N PRO A 10 -20.94 -0.94 -10.07
CA PRO A 10 -22.26 -1.48 -9.74
C PRO A 10 -22.24 -2.41 -8.50
N LYS A 11 -21.05 -2.89 -8.10
CA LYS A 11 -20.85 -3.70 -6.91
C LYS A 11 -20.95 -2.85 -5.62
N ILE A 12 -20.70 -1.54 -5.69
CA ILE A 12 -20.79 -0.61 -4.56
C ILE A 12 -22.24 -0.22 -4.34
N LYS A 13 -22.76 -0.47 -3.16
CA LYS A 13 -24.13 -0.16 -2.76
C LYS A 13 -24.26 1.17 -2.02
N THR A 14 -23.18 1.55 -1.33
CA THR A 14 -23.11 2.79 -0.56
C THR A 14 -21.72 3.38 -0.76
N ASP A 15 -21.64 4.67 -1.08
CA ASP A 15 -20.38 5.37 -1.25
C ASP A 15 -19.46 5.17 -0.05
N LYS A 16 -18.16 4.96 -0.32
CA LYS A 16 -17.12 4.78 0.69
C LYS A 16 -15.94 5.67 0.38
N LYS A 17 -15.40 6.29 1.43
CA LYS A 17 -14.21 7.11 1.33
C LYS A 17 -13.03 6.42 2.02
N LEU A 18 -11.97 6.13 1.27
CA LEU A 18 -10.79 5.42 1.73
C LEU A 18 -9.60 6.38 1.73
N LEU A 19 -8.78 6.36 2.79
CA LEU A 19 -7.47 6.97 2.78
C LEU A 19 -6.43 5.90 2.45
N LEU A 20 -5.70 6.11 1.36
CA LEU A 20 -4.66 5.20 0.88
C LEU A 20 -3.30 5.84 1.10
N ILE A 21 -2.42 5.16 1.81
CA ILE A 21 -1.04 5.59 2.08
C ILE A 21 -0.07 4.41 1.98
N SER A 22 1.20 4.72 1.78
CA SER A 22 2.29 3.76 1.68
C SER A 22 3.62 4.39 2.09
N ASP A 23 4.62 3.56 2.34
CA ASP A 23 6.01 3.98 2.51
C ASP A 23 6.15 5.08 3.59
N ILE A 24 5.70 4.75 4.81
CA ILE A 24 5.76 5.66 5.97
C ILE A 24 7.18 5.73 6.51
N HIS A 25 7.93 4.62 6.47
CA HIS A 25 9.33 4.52 6.90
C HIS A 25 9.60 5.18 8.25
N LYS A 26 8.76 4.88 9.25
CA LYS A 26 8.98 5.35 10.61
C LYS A 26 10.29 4.77 11.15
N ASN A 27 11.14 5.61 11.71
CA ASN A 27 12.37 5.19 12.39
C ASN A 27 12.66 6.06 13.61
N LYS A 28 13.61 5.62 14.44
CA LYS A 28 14.01 6.26 15.71
C LYS A 28 14.51 7.71 15.55
N ASN A 29 14.97 8.09 14.37
CA ASN A 29 15.67 9.36 14.13
C ASN A 29 14.82 10.39 13.36
N HIS A 30 13.59 10.06 12.95
CA HIS A 30 12.78 10.97 12.16
C HIS A 30 12.16 12.09 13.00
N LYS A 31 12.79 13.29 12.91
CA LYS A 31 12.28 14.53 13.54
C LYS A 31 11.13 15.19 12.74
N LYS A 32 10.93 14.83 11.46
CA LYS A 32 9.88 15.42 10.60
C LYS A 32 8.88 14.35 10.23
N ASP A 33 7.69 14.47 10.76
CA ASP A 33 6.63 13.52 10.51
C ASP A 33 5.68 14.05 9.42
N ASN A 34 5.79 13.47 8.24
CA ASN A 34 4.92 13.83 7.13
C ASN A 34 3.51 13.23 7.30
N LEU A 35 3.34 12.18 8.10
CA LEU A 35 2.05 11.59 8.37
C LEU A 35 1.19 12.52 9.23
N ILE A 36 1.80 13.19 10.23
CA ILE A 36 1.13 14.22 11.03
C ILE A 36 0.73 15.40 10.15
N LYS A 37 1.63 15.86 9.28
CA LYS A 37 1.32 16.94 8.34
C LYS A 37 0.20 16.56 7.37
N LEU A 38 0.22 15.33 6.86
CA LEU A 38 -0.85 14.78 6.04
C LEU A 38 -2.19 14.86 6.77
N LYS A 39 -2.23 14.40 8.02
CA LYS A 39 -3.44 14.42 8.85
C LYS A 39 -3.98 15.83 9.03
N GLU A 40 -3.13 16.80 9.34
CA GLU A 40 -3.52 18.21 9.46
C GLU A 40 -4.08 18.77 8.14
N GLU A 41 -3.46 18.44 7.01
CA GLU A 41 -3.93 18.91 5.71
C GLU A 41 -5.31 18.36 5.35
N ILE A 42 -5.63 17.12 5.75
CA ILE A 42 -6.93 16.49 5.47
C ILE A 42 -7.90 16.52 6.65
N LYS A 43 -7.61 17.24 7.74
CA LYS A 43 -8.41 17.20 8.98
C LYS A 43 -9.91 17.40 8.76
N ASN A 44 -10.30 18.27 7.85
CA ASN A 44 -11.71 18.52 7.52
C ASN A 44 -12.36 17.35 6.76
N GLU A 45 -11.57 16.56 6.04
CA GLU A 45 -12.02 15.38 5.29
C GLU A 45 -11.87 14.10 6.11
N PHE A 46 -10.93 14.10 7.07
CA PHE A 46 -10.56 12.90 7.83
C PHE A 46 -11.77 12.28 8.57
N LYS A 47 -12.65 13.08 9.10
CA LYS A 47 -13.90 12.62 9.76
C LYS A 47 -14.79 11.78 8.84
N TYR A 48 -14.72 12.00 7.53
CA TYR A 48 -15.51 11.29 6.53
C TYR A 48 -14.80 10.08 5.93
N ILE A 49 -13.55 9.80 6.33
CA ILE A 49 -12.84 8.57 5.93
C ILE A 49 -13.49 7.39 6.64
N ASP A 50 -13.92 6.39 5.86
CA ASP A 50 -14.49 5.14 6.38
C ASP A 50 -13.39 4.17 6.80
N TYR A 51 -12.34 4.03 5.98
CA TYR A 51 -11.24 3.09 6.20
C TYR A 51 -9.90 3.68 5.77
N ILE A 52 -8.82 3.24 6.44
CA ILE A 52 -7.44 3.54 6.06
C ILE A 52 -6.81 2.26 5.52
N LEU A 53 -6.17 2.33 4.34
CA LEU A 53 -5.47 1.22 3.73
C LEU A 53 -4.00 1.58 3.56
N ILE A 54 -3.10 0.75 4.09
CA ILE A 54 -1.65 0.97 4.07
C ILE A 54 -1.00 -0.16 3.29
N SER A 55 -0.27 0.19 2.23
CA SER A 55 0.37 -0.79 1.35
C SER A 55 1.86 -0.95 1.60
N GLY A 56 2.25 -1.15 2.86
CA GLY A 56 3.60 -1.56 3.26
C GLY A 56 4.58 -0.43 3.53
N ASP A 57 5.76 -0.84 3.96
CA ASP A 57 6.88 -0.02 4.40
C ASP A 57 6.47 0.99 5.48
N LEU A 58 5.89 0.43 6.57
CA LEU A 58 5.47 1.17 7.74
C LEU A 58 6.67 1.68 8.53
N ILE A 59 7.69 0.83 8.67
CA ILE A 59 8.95 1.11 9.33
C ILE A 59 10.13 1.13 8.36
N ASP A 60 11.25 1.69 8.77
CA ASP A 60 12.47 1.77 7.95
C ASP A 60 13.26 0.45 7.98
N THR A 61 13.23 -0.26 9.11
CA THR A 61 13.90 -1.56 9.27
C THR A 61 13.32 -2.35 10.44
N PRO A 62 13.16 -3.69 10.30
CA PRO A 62 12.77 -4.57 11.41
C PRO A 62 13.74 -4.52 12.60
N LYS A 63 15.00 -4.12 12.38
CA LYS A 63 16.01 -3.98 13.45
C LYS A 63 15.63 -2.96 14.51
N ASP A 64 14.80 -1.97 14.18
CA ASP A 64 14.32 -1.00 15.15
C ASP A 64 13.34 -1.61 16.17
N LEU A 65 12.72 -2.75 15.84
CA LEU A 65 11.73 -3.44 16.67
C LEU A 65 12.33 -4.21 17.87
N VAL A 66 13.66 -4.23 18.02
CA VAL A 66 14.30 -4.73 19.26
C VAL A 66 14.25 -3.71 20.40
N ASP A 67 13.88 -2.47 20.10
CA ASP A 67 13.80 -1.37 21.05
C ASP A 67 12.35 -1.18 21.54
N GLU A 68 12.13 -1.48 22.81
CA GLU A 68 10.79 -1.37 23.42
C GLU A 68 10.24 0.07 23.41
N GLU A 69 11.12 1.08 23.52
CA GLU A 69 10.70 2.48 23.47
C GLU A 69 10.18 2.84 22.07
N PHE A 70 10.89 2.40 21.02
CA PHE A 70 10.44 2.56 19.65
C PHE A 70 9.11 1.85 19.39
N ILE A 71 8.92 0.63 19.90
CA ILE A 71 7.64 -0.10 19.79
C ILE A 71 6.49 0.68 20.41
N LYS A 72 6.69 1.21 21.64
CA LYS A 72 5.68 2.04 22.31
C LYS A 72 5.37 3.30 21.53
N GLU A 73 6.41 3.99 21.02
CA GLU A 73 6.26 5.16 20.17
C GLU A 73 5.50 4.84 18.89
N LEU A 74 5.82 3.73 18.22
CA LEU A 74 5.15 3.29 16.98
C LEU A 74 3.67 3.01 17.23
N LYS A 75 3.32 2.30 18.29
CA LYS A 75 1.92 2.02 18.66
C LYS A 75 1.15 3.31 18.90
N TYR A 76 1.67 4.19 19.76
CA TYR A 76 1.05 5.49 20.05
C TYR A 76 0.85 6.33 18.79
N TYR A 77 1.87 6.38 17.94
CA TYR A 77 1.85 7.08 16.68
C TYR A 77 0.74 6.61 15.72
N LEU A 78 0.58 5.28 15.61
CA LEU A 78 -0.46 4.69 14.77
C LEU A 78 -1.86 4.90 15.35
N GLU A 79 -2.03 4.77 16.65
CA GLU A 79 -3.29 5.03 17.34
C GLU A 79 -3.72 6.50 17.18
N GLU A 80 -2.79 7.43 17.37
CA GLU A 80 -3.03 8.86 17.21
C GLU A 80 -3.36 9.24 15.77
N PHE A 81 -2.64 8.65 14.81
CA PHE A 81 -2.93 8.90 13.40
C PHE A 81 -4.30 8.37 13.00
N THR A 82 -4.63 7.15 13.36
CA THR A 82 -5.84 6.48 12.90
C THR A 82 -7.12 6.97 13.59
N GLU A 83 -7.02 7.55 14.78
CA GLU A 83 -8.18 8.01 15.60
C GLU A 83 -9.27 6.95 15.71
N GLY A 84 -8.87 5.68 15.91
CA GLY A 84 -9.81 4.57 16.00
C GLY A 84 -10.47 4.13 14.69
N LYS A 85 -10.10 4.74 13.54
CA LYS A 85 -10.60 4.29 12.22
C LYS A 85 -10.04 2.93 11.88
N LYS A 86 -10.91 2.06 11.37
CA LYS A 86 -10.47 0.73 10.91
C LYS A 86 -9.40 0.85 9.83
N THR A 87 -8.26 0.27 10.11
CA THR A 87 -7.07 0.35 9.29
C THR A 87 -6.62 -1.05 8.89
N TYR A 88 -6.34 -1.25 7.61
CA TYR A 88 -5.87 -2.51 7.06
C TYR A 88 -4.51 -2.31 6.43
N ILE A 89 -3.55 -3.19 6.76
CA ILE A 89 -2.14 -3.04 6.40
C ILE A 89 -1.65 -4.34 5.76
N ALA A 90 -1.11 -4.27 4.54
CA ALA A 90 -0.20 -5.30 4.04
C ALA A 90 1.24 -4.85 4.31
N LEU A 91 2.15 -5.76 4.61
CA LEU A 91 3.54 -5.42 4.90
C LEU A 91 4.35 -5.21 3.61
N GLY A 92 5.42 -4.41 3.71
CA GLY A 92 6.39 -4.18 2.65
C GLY A 92 7.76 -4.79 2.97
N ASN A 93 8.72 -4.58 2.08
CA ASN A 93 10.05 -5.18 2.21
C ASN A 93 10.89 -4.59 3.35
N HIS A 94 10.54 -3.42 3.85
CA HIS A 94 11.15 -2.81 5.03
C HIS A 94 10.49 -3.25 6.35
N ASP A 95 9.35 -3.92 6.27
CA ASP A 95 8.58 -4.37 7.43
C ASP A 95 8.92 -5.80 7.83
N ILE A 96 9.53 -6.59 6.91
CA ILE A 96 9.76 -8.03 7.07
C ILE A 96 11.23 -8.38 6.96
N ASP A 97 11.64 -9.48 7.62
CA ASP A 97 12.98 -10.06 7.52
C ASP A 97 12.97 -11.60 7.38
N GLY A 98 11.82 -12.24 7.47
CA GLY A 98 11.59 -13.68 7.34
C GLY A 98 10.75 -14.09 6.13
N ASN A 99 10.37 -15.34 6.10
CA ASN A 99 9.61 -15.96 5.01
C ASN A 99 8.13 -16.19 5.35
N ASN A 100 7.75 -16.05 6.62
CA ASN A 100 6.38 -16.24 7.09
C ASN A 100 5.87 -14.98 7.75
N ILE A 101 4.85 -14.35 7.16
CA ILE A 101 4.28 -13.10 7.66
C ILE A 101 3.76 -13.19 9.10
N GLU A 102 3.24 -14.34 9.52
CA GLU A 102 2.68 -14.50 10.87
C GLU A 102 3.78 -14.59 11.94
N GLU A 103 5.01 -14.84 11.54
CA GLU A 103 6.18 -14.86 12.41
C GLU A 103 6.88 -13.50 12.49
N GLU A 104 6.52 -12.55 11.62
CA GLU A 104 7.12 -11.22 11.62
C GLU A 104 6.80 -10.43 12.90
N TYR A 105 7.81 -9.80 13.46
CA TYR A 105 7.67 -9.02 14.70
C TYR A 105 6.65 -7.90 14.55
N LEU A 106 6.71 -7.16 13.44
CA LEU A 106 5.78 -6.07 13.18
C LEU A 106 4.32 -6.57 13.06
N TYR A 107 4.10 -7.72 12.42
CA TYR A 107 2.77 -8.32 12.34
C TYR A 107 2.17 -8.55 13.74
N ASN A 108 2.96 -9.09 14.66
CA ASN A 108 2.53 -9.37 16.03
C ASN A 108 2.29 -8.09 16.84
N ILE A 109 3.13 -7.06 16.67
CA ILE A 109 2.94 -5.74 17.30
C ILE A 109 1.62 -5.09 16.82
N LEU A 110 1.34 -5.12 15.53
CA LEU A 110 0.14 -4.51 14.95
C LEU A 110 -1.16 -5.18 15.41
N LYS A 111 -1.13 -6.48 15.70
CA LYS A 111 -2.29 -7.21 16.25
C LYS A 111 -2.75 -6.70 17.62
N GLU A 112 -1.88 -6.06 18.35
CA GLU A 112 -2.22 -5.49 19.67
C GLU A 112 -2.99 -4.18 19.59
N ILE A 113 -3.03 -3.53 18.41
CA ILE A 113 -3.72 -2.26 18.20
C ILE A 113 -5.16 -2.53 17.70
N LYS A 114 -6.14 -2.24 18.54
CA LYS A 114 -7.54 -2.66 18.38
C LYS A 114 -8.17 -2.33 17.01
N ASN A 115 -7.87 -1.18 16.45
CA ASN A 115 -8.47 -0.71 15.19
C ASN A 115 -7.61 -0.99 13.96
N ILE A 116 -6.44 -1.60 14.15
CA ILE A 116 -5.51 -1.96 13.08
C ILE A 116 -5.55 -3.47 12.86
N LYS A 117 -5.62 -3.86 11.61
CA LYS A 117 -5.47 -5.24 11.21
C LYS A 117 -4.37 -5.36 10.18
N CYS A 118 -3.28 -6.01 10.56
CA CYS A 118 -2.31 -6.49 9.61
C CYS A 118 -2.90 -7.70 8.88
N LEU A 119 -2.91 -7.64 7.56
CA LEU A 119 -3.47 -8.69 6.71
C LEU A 119 -2.43 -9.79 6.53
N ASN A 120 -2.81 -11.01 6.86
CA ASN A 120 -2.05 -12.18 6.43
C ASN A 120 -2.43 -12.55 4.98
N ASN A 121 -1.64 -13.43 4.38
CA ASN A 121 -1.81 -13.79 2.97
C ASN A 121 -3.04 -14.67 2.68
N THR A 122 -3.71 -15.19 3.70
CA THR A 122 -4.79 -16.18 3.56
C THR A 122 -6.18 -15.63 3.90
N GLU A 123 -6.24 -14.45 4.51
CA GLU A 123 -7.47 -13.90 5.06
C GLU A 123 -8.15 -12.90 4.12
N THR A 124 -9.49 -12.97 4.06
CA THR A 124 -10.32 -11.99 3.38
C THR A 124 -11.21 -11.26 4.39
N ILE A 125 -11.06 -9.95 4.46
CA ILE A 125 -11.91 -9.08 5.28
C ILE A 125 -13.15 -8.67 4.50
N ASN A 126 -14.30 -9.15 4.94
CA ASN A 126 -15.57 -8.84 4.31
C ASN A 126 -16.28 -7.68 5.04
N ILE A 127 -16.53 -6.58 4.33
CA ILE A 127 -17.18 -5.38 4.85
C ILE A 127 -18.33 -5.01 3.94
N ARG A 128 -19.53 -5.49 4.23
CA ARG A 128 -20.72 -5.26 3.39
C ARG A 128 -20.46 -5.62 1.92
N ASP A 129 -20.39 -4.60 1.04
CA ASP A 129 -20.20 -4.67 -0.41
C ASP A 129 -18.72 -4.62 -0.86
N ILE A 130 -17.79 -4.57 0.09
CA ILE A 130 -16.35 -4.56 -0.18
C ILE A 130 -15.71 -5.81 0.43
N SER A 131 -14.71 -6.38 -0.22
CA SER A 131 -13.77 -7.31 0.40
C SER A 131 -12.34 -6.80 0.26
N ILE A 132 -11.52 -7.00 1.29
CA ILE A 132 -10.13 -6.55 1.34
C ILE A 132 -9.25 -7.75 1.63
N GLN A 133 -8.21 -7.92 0.83
CA GLN A 133 -7.17 -8.93 0.99
C GLN A 133 -5.81 -8.25 1.03
N GLY A 134 -4.87 -8.85 1.75
CA GLY A 134 -3.47 -8.48 1.72
C GLY A 134 -2.65 -9.57 1.08
N PHE A 135 -1.61 -9.20 0.35
CA PHE A 135 -0.57 -10.12 -0.08
C PHE A 135 0.80 -9.49 0.14
N THR A 136 1.58 -10.13 0.99
CA THR A 136 2.96 -9.80 1.28
C THR A 136 3.83 -10.95 0.81
N PRO A 137 4.59 -10.79 -0.30
CA PRO A 137 5.61 -11.77 -0.67
C PRO A 137 6.63 -11.92 0.45
N ASN A 138 7.26 -13.09 0.56
CA ASN A 138 8.34 -13.30 1.53
C ASN A 138 9.57 -12.44 1.21
N ILE A 139 10.51 -12.38 2.16
CA ILE A 139 11.69 -11.53 2.01
C ILE A 139 12.60 -11.96 0.85
N ASP A 140 12.63 -13.26 0.50
CA ASP A 140 13.41 -13.76 -0.61
C ASP A 140 12.96 -13.21 -1.96
N TYR A 141 11.66 -12.95 -2.15
CA TYR A 141 11.15 -12.26 -3.32
C TYR A 141 11.86 -10.92 -3.54
N TYR A 142 12.02 -10.15 -2.48
CA TYR A 142 12.64 -8.82 -2.57
C TYR A 142 14.16 -8.88 -2.66
N ARG A 143 14.81 -9.67 -1.80
CA ARG A 143 16.27 -9.67 -1.64
C ARG A 143 17.00 -10.61 -2.59
N LYS A 144 16.48 -11.83 -2.77
CA LYS A 144 17.12 -12.88 -3.55
C LYS A 144 16.64 -12.86 -5.00
N HIS A 145 15.35 -12.70 -5.20
CA HIS A 145 14.73 -12.77 -6.52
C HIS A 145 14.51 -11.41 -7.16
N HIS A 146 14.86 -10.30 -6.48
CA HIS A 146 14.82 -8.93 -6.98
C HIS A 146 13.49 -8.55 -7.67
N GLY A 147 12.37 -8.93 -7.07
CA GLY A 147 11.05 -8.66 -7.62
C GLY A 147 10.69 -9.51 -8.84
N ASN A 148 11.19 -10.74 -8.93
CA ASN A 148 10.90 -11.64 -10.05
C ASN A 148 9.42 -12.05 -10.07
N LYS A 149 8.74 -11.83 -11.20
CA LYS A 149 7.30 -12.09 -11.34
C LYS A 149 6.93 -13.58 -11.18
N ASN A 150 7.80 -14.50 -11.57
CA ASN A 150 7.51 -15.94 -11.45
C ASN A 150 7.52 -16.36 -9.99
N GLU A 151 8.46 -15.82 -9.21
CA GLU A 151 8.52 -16.04 -7.77
C GLU A 151 7.28 -15.45 -7.08
N TYR A 152 6.89 -14.22 -7.45
CA TYR A 152 5.65 -13.62 -6.98
C TYR A 152 4.43 -14.49 -7.30
N LYS A 153 4.36 -15.02 -8.53
CA LYS A 153 3.28 -15.90 -8.99
C LYS A 153 3.16 -17.14 -8.12
N ILE A 154 4.28 -17.86 -7.91
CA ILE A 154 4.32 -19.09 -7.11
C ILE A 154 3.77 -18.80 -5.72
N GLN A 155 4.31 -17.78 -5.04
CA GLN A 155 3.87 -17.42 -3.70
C GLN A 155 2.41 -16.94 -3.68
N PHE A 156 1.95 -16.19 -4.68
CA PHE A 156 0.57 -15.72 -4.78
C PHE A 156 -0.44 -16.84 -5.04
N GLU A 157 -0.03 -17.89 -5.77
CA GLU A 157 -0.85 -19.09 -6.03
C GLU A 157 -0.92 -20.03 -4.82
N GLU A 158 0.17 -20.14 -4.05
CA GLU A 158 0.22 -20.91 -2.81
C GLU A 158 -0.72 -20.33 -1.74
N HIS A 159 -0.84 -19.00 -1.68
CA HIS A 159 -1.76 -18.29 -0.80
C HIS A 159 -3.15 -18.16 -1.45
N LYS A 160 -3.80 -19.31 -1.66
CA LYS A 160 -5.17 -19.36 -2.19
C LYS A 160 -6.15 -18.82 -1.16
N THR A 161 -6.37 -17.52 -1.22
CA THR A 161 -7.56 -16.95 -0.58
C THR A 161 -8.83 -17.60 -1.15
N GLU A 162 -9.86 -17.74 -0.33
CA GLU A 162 -11.20 -18.14 -0.79
C GLU A 162 -11.56 -17.33 -2.04
N LYS A 163 -12.30 -17.95 -2.97
CA LYS A 163 -12.74 -17.28 -4.19
C LYS A 163 -13.39 -15.97 -3.83
N ASN A 164 -12.85 -14.87 -4.34
CA ASN A 164 -13.44 -13.55 -4.19
C ASN A 164 -14.92 -13.57 -4.60
N ASP A 165 -15.77 -13.04 -3.75
CA ASP A 165 -17.20 -12.90 -4.05
C ASP A 165 -17.39 -11.97 -5.25
N LYS A 166 -17.96 -12.49 -6.33
CA LYS A 166 -18.22 -11.72 -7.56
C LYS A 166 -19.17 -10.53 -7.33
N ASN A 167 -19.98 -10.59 -6.28
CA ASN A 167 -20.93 -9.54 -5.95
C ASN A 167 -20.34 -8.42 -5.11
N LYS A 168 -19.10 -8.59 -4.62
CA LYS A 168 -18.38 -7.57 -3.85
C LYS A 168 -17.32 -6.86 -4.68
N TYR A 169 -17.01 -5.63 -4.28
CA TYR A 169 -15.87 -4.88 -4.82
C TYR A 169 -14.61 -5.36 -4.11
N ASN A 170 -13.76 -6.09 -4.83
CA ASN A 170 -12.63 -6.80 -4.27
C ASN A 170 -11.35 -5.98 -4.39
N ILE A 171 -10.74 -5.66 -3.25
CA ILE A 171 -9.52 -4.87 -3.11
C ILE A 171 -8.38 -5.79 -2.67
N LEU A 172 -7.28 -5.76 -3.40
CA LEU A 172 -6.02 -6.37 -3.02
C LEU A 172 -5.02 -5.28 -2.62
N ILE A 173 -4.41 -5.42 -1.46
CA ILE A 173 -3.30 -4.58 -1.01
C ILE A 173 -2.02 -5.41 -1.11
N THR A 174 -1.04 -4.94 -1.88
CA THR A 174 0.30 -5.54 -1.98
C THR A 174 1.33 -4.45 -2.17
N HIS A 175 2.54 -4.63 -1.63
CA HIS A 175 3.50 -3.53 -1.61
C HIS A 175 4.11 -3.26 -2.98
N ASP A 176 4.67 -4.29 -3.66
CA ASP A 176 5.31 -4.12 -4.99
C ASP A 176 4.28 -4.26 -6.13
N PRO A 177 4.07 -3.20 -6.96
CA PRO A 177 3.17 -3.25 -8.10
C PRO A 177 3.74 -3.98 -9.31
N SER A 178 5.06 -4.12 -9.42
CA SER A 178 5.73 -4.51 -10.66
C SER A 178 5.29 -5.90 -11.12
N SER A 179 5.43 -6.89 -10.25
CA SER A 179 5.14 -8.28 -10.60
C SER A 179 3.65 -8.53 -10.84
N ILE A 180 2.78 -7.97 -10.01
CA ILE A 180 1.33 -8.19 -10.17
C ILE A 180 0.79 -7.50 -11.44
N ILE A 181 1.34 -6.36 -11.84
CA ILE A 181 1.00 -5.70 -13.10
C ILE A 181 1.44 -6.56 -14.29
N GLU A 182 2.69 -7.05 -14.28
CA GLU A 182 3.22 -7.90 -15.35
C GLU A 182 2.39 -9.19 -15.49
N LEU A 183 2.05 -9.84 -14.39
CA LEU A 183 1.21 -11.03 -14.38
C LEU A 183 -0.19 -10.75 -14.93
N ASN A 184 -0.81 -9.63 -14.58
CA ASN A 184 -2.12 -9.25 -15.11
C ASN A 184 -2.09 -8.96 -16.62
N MET A 185 -0.98 -8.46 -17.12
CA MET A 185 -0.82 -8.22 -18.57
C MET A 185 -0.64 -9.51 -19.35
N GLU A 186 0.10 -10.49 -18.79
CA GLU A 186 0.43 -11.72 -19.48
C GLU A 186 -0.66 -12.79 -19.39
N ASN A 187 -1.31 -12.88 -18.23
CA ASN A 187 -2.29 -13.93 -18.00
C ASN A 187 -3.50 -13.40 -17.23
N LYS A 188 -4.58 -13.15 -17.95
CA LYS A 188 -5.86 -12.69 -17.38
C LYS A 188 -6.39 -13.62 -16.29
N GLU A 189 -6.06 -14.91 -16.32
CA GLU A 189 -6.60 -15.90 -15.39
C GLU A 189 -6.02 -15.80 -13.97
N ILE A 190 -4.82 -15.27 -13.81
CA ILE A 190 -4.19 -15.18 -12.49
C ILE A 190 -4.86 -14.13 -11.62
N ILE A 191 -5.28 -13.01 -12.22
CA ILE A 191 -6.02 -11.95 -11.54
C ILE A 191 -7.54 -12.08 -11.77
N ASN A 192 -7.98 -12.99 -12.61
CA ASN A 192 -9.38 -13.37 -12.77
C ASN A 192 -10.05 -13.92 -11.48
N LYS A 193 -9.36 -13.78 -10.35
CA LYS A 193 -9.96 -13.98 -9.02
C LYS A 193 -10.89 -12.83 -8.63
N ASN A 194 -11.45 -12.12 -9.62
CA ASN A 194 -12.39 -11.00 -9.41
C ASN A 194 -11.78 -9.85 -8.58
N ILE A 195 -10.51 -9.49 -8.77
CA ILE A 195 -9.90 -8.32 -8.15
C ILE A 195 -10.28 -7.08 -8.96
N ASP A 196 -11.00 -6.16 -8.35
CA ASP A 196 -11.44 -4.91 -8.98
C ASP A 196 -10.40 -3.80 -8.82
N LEU A 197 -9.65 -3.82 -7.72
CA LEU A 197 -8.66 -2.81 -7.38
C LEU A 197 -7.43 -3.43 -6.71
N VAL A 198 -6.26 -3.05 -7.20
CA VAL A 198 -4.97 -3.30 -6.53
C VAL A 198 -4.40 -1.99 -6.01
N ILE A 199 -3.95 -1.97 -4.76
CA ILE A 199 -3.30 -0.83 -4.11
C ILE A 199 -1.87 -1.22 -3.77
N SER A 200 -0.91 -0.43 -4.23
CA SER A 200 0.52 -0.70 -4.05
C SER A 200 1.32 0.56 -3.73
N GLY A 201 2.52 0.40 -3.18
CA GLY A 201 3.52 1.43 -2.90
C GLY A 201 4.85 1.14 -3.58
N HIS A 202 5.94 1.10 -2.79
CA HIS A 202 7.29 0.65 -3.17
C HIS A 202 8.03 1.50 -4.20
N MET A 203 7.33 2.11 -5.13
CA MET A 203 7.92 2.80 -6.27
C MET A 203 8.38 4.22 -5.96
N HIS A 204 8.02 4.80 -4.82
CA HIS A 204 8.36 6.18 -4.43
C HIS A 204 8.15 7.21 -5.56
N ASN A 205 7.03 7.08 -6.31
CA ASN A 205 6.74 7.86 -7.52
C ASN A 205 7.82 7.75 -8.62
N GLY A 206 8.66 6.70 -8.61
CA GLY A 206 9.76 6.53 -9.54
C GLY A 206 10.77 7.67 -9.52
N LEU A 207 10.90 8.36 -8.39
CA LEU A 207 11.73 9.56 -8.23
C LEU A 207 11.41 10.67 -9.26
N VAL A 208 10.14 10.81 -9.63
CA VAL A 208 9.68 11.88 -10.54
C VAL A 208 9.08 13.03 -9.72
N PRO A 209 9.61 14.26 -9.81
CA PRO A 209 9.02 15.42 -9.19
C PRO A 209 7.54 15.59 -9.57
N GLN A 210 6.70 15.98 -8.63
CA GLN A 210 5.24 16.07 -8.84
C GLN A 210 4.84 16.87 -10.08
N LYS A 211 5.56 17.97 -10.37
CA LYS A 211 5.30 18.83 -11.53
C LYS A 211 5.54 18.09 -12.87
N LEU A 212 6.42 17.11 -12.89
CA LEU A 212 6.77 16.33 -14.08
C LEU A 212 5.90 15.09 -14.25
N GLN A 213 5.19 14.63 -13.21
CA GLN A 213 4.39 13.40 -13.26
C GLN A 213 3.34 13.42 -14.40
N LYS A 214 2.74 14.58 -14.68
CA LYS A 214 1.77 14.74 -15.78
C LYS A 214 2.38 14.49 -17.16
N ILE A 215 3.67 14.86 -17.34
CA ILE A 215 4.39 14.73 -18.60
C ILE A 215 4.94 13.31 -18.76
N MET A 216 5.39 12.70 -17.67
CA MET A 216 6.05 11.39 -17.65
C MET A 216 5.09 10.20 -17.83
N ASN A 217 3.78 10.43 -17.80
CA ASN A 217 2.75 9.42 -18.05
C ASN A 217 3.01 8.08 -17.32
N HIS A 218 3.01 8.12 -15.99
CA HIS A 218 3.29 7.00 -15.07
C HIS A 218 4.73 6.44 -15.09
N LYS A 219 5.63 6.92 -15.96
CA LYS A 219 7.02 6.45 -16.01
C LYS A 219 7.84 7.10 -14.91
N GLY A 220 8.65 6.29 -14.22
CA GLY A 220 9.65 6.76 -13.26
C GLY A 220 11.00 7.08 -13.92
N PHE A 221 11.88 7.75 -13.19
CA PHE A 221 13.31 7.84 -13.54
C PHE A 221 14.05 6.59 -13.03
N VAL A 222 13.80 6.23 -11.79
CA VAL A 222 14.41 5.08 -11.13
C VAL A 222 13.36 4.36 -10.31
N GLY A 223 13.37 3.06 -10.36
CA GLY A 223 12.53 2.20 -9.53
C GLY A 223 13.36 1.30 -8.60
N PRO A 224 12.70 0.47 -7.83
CA PRO A 224 13.33 -0.58 -7.05
C PRO A 224 14.23 -1.47 -7.91
N TYR A 225 15.15 -2.20 -7.29
CA TYR A 225 16.08 -3.10 -7.96
C TYR A 225 16.93 -2.43 -9.05
N LYS A 226 17.21 -1.12 -8.91
CA LYS A 226 17.96 -0.30 -9.89
C LYS A 226 17.34 -0.26 -11.29
N LYS A 227 16.03 -0.56 -11.40
CA LYS A 227 15.31 -0.49 -12.67
C LYS A 227 15.27 0.96 -13.17
N VAL A 228 15.81 1.20 -14.35
CA VAL A 228 15.81 2.51 -15.01
C VAL A 228 14.52 2.66 -15.82
N LEU A 229 13.90 3.84 -15.75
CA LEU A 229 12.66 4.19 -16.45
C LEU A 229 11.52 3.17 -16.28
N PRO A 230 11.15 2.80 -15.04
CA PRO A 230 10.03 1.88 -14.82
C PRO A 230 8.74 2.46 -15.42
N LYS A 231 7.94 1.61 -16.06
CA LYS A 231 6.73 2.03 -16.80
C LYS A 231 5.59 2.49 -15.87
N TYR A 232 5.46 1.85 -14.73
CA TYR A 232 4.32 2.04 -13.81
C TYR A 232 4.85 2.39 -12.43
N ALA A 233 5.15 3.67 -12.22
CA ALA A 233 5.79 4.14 -11.00
C ALA A 233 4.86 4.94 -10.07
N TYR A 234 3.70 5.37 -10.54
CA TYR A 234 2.72 6.15 -9.77
C TYR A 234 1.38 6.31 -10.49
N GLY A 235 0.36 6.67 -9.72
CA GLY A 235 -0.94 7.08 -10.24
C GLY A 235 -1.94 5.95 -10.35
N ILE A 236 -3.01 6.18 -11.10
CA ILE A 236 -4.04 5.18 -11.38
C ILE A 236 -3.93 4.72 -12.83
N ILE A 237 -3.91 3.42 -13.03
CA ILE A 237 -3.92 2.78 -14.33
C ILE A 237 -4.97 1.68 -14.35
N LYS A 238 -5.61 1.46 -15.49
CA LYS A 238 -6.51 0.33 -15.69
C LYS A 238 -5.87 -0.66 -16.65
N ILE A 239 -5.74 -1.91 -16.22
CA ILE A 239 -5.21 -3.00 -17.04
C ILE A 239 -6.25 -4.12 -17.01
N ASN A 240 -6.75 -4.50 -18.19
CA ASN A 240 -7.91 -5.36 -18.30
C ASN A 240 -9.09 -4.73 -17.51
N GLU A 241 -9.73 -5.49 -16.63
CA GLU A 241 -10.85 -5.00 -15.82
C GLU A 241 -10.42 -4.49 -14.42
N THR A 242 -9.12 -4.61 -14.08
CA THR A 242 -8.59 -4.24 -12.77
C THR A 242 -8.01 -2.83 -12.77
N ASN A 243 -8.36 -2.04 -11.77
CA ASN A 243 -7.72 -0.76 -11.50
C ASN A 243 -6.48 -0.99 -10.61
N PHE A 244 -5.39 -0.30 -10.91
CA PHE A 244 -4.18 -0.27 -10.08
C PHE A 244 -3.94 1.16 -9.60
N ILE A 245 -3.83 1.35 -8.30
CA ILE A 245 -3.41 2.62 -7.69
C ILE A 245 -2.02 2.40 -7.11
N ILE A 246 -1.03 3.08 -7.71
CA ILE A 246 0.35 3.05 -7.26
C ILE A 246 0.60 4.34 -6.49
N LEU A 247 0.80 4.18 -5.19
CA LEU A 247 0.98 5.27 -4.24
C LEU A 247 2.42 5.78 -4.26
N GLY A 248 2.58 7.05 -3.97
CA GLY A 248 3.88 7.58 -3.60
C GLY A 248 4.13 7.44 -2.10
N ALA A 249 5.36 7.72 -1.69
CA ALA A 249 5.75 7.61 -0.30
C ALA A 249 5.20 8.75 0.58
N VAL A 250 4.81 8.41 1.81
CA VAL A 250 4.59 9.41 2.87
C VAL A 250 5.94 10.00 3.29
N ASN A 251 6.96 9.16 3.49
CA ASN A 251 8.32 9.62 3.73
C ASN A 251 9.27 9.06 2.67
N SER A 252 10.05 9.92 2.05
CA SER A 252 11.08 9.49 1.13
C SER A 252 12.31 9.02 1.90
N MET A 253 12.82 7.84 1.58
CA MET A 253 14.10 7.33 2.09
C MET A 253 15.31 8.11 1.58
N ILE A 254 15.14 8.98 0.58
CA ILE A 254 16.25 9.73 0.01
C ILE A 254 16.67 10.81 1.00
N LYS A 255 17.81 10.62 1.64
CA LYS A 255 18.39 11.53 2.64
C LYS A 255 18.93 12.87 2.05
N MET A 256 18.49 13.26 0.87
CA MET A 256 18.90 14.52 0.23
C MET A 256 17.87 15.63 0.52
N PRO A 257 18.22 16.69 1.27
CA PRO A 257 17.28 17.75 1.65
C PRO A 257 16.59 18.44 0.47
N VAL A 258 17.28 18.58 -0.65
CA VAL A 258 16.74 19.17 -1.89
C VAL A 258 15.70 18.25 -2.52
N VAL A 259 15.96 16.96 -2.52
CA VAL A 259 15.07 15.93 -3.07
C VAL A 259 13.77 15.89 -2.26
N ASN A 260 13.85 15.87 -0.92
CA ASN A 260 12.67 15.87 -0.06
C ASN A 260 11.75 17.09 -0.25
N LYS A 261 12.30 18.24 -0.64
CA LYS A 261 11.50 19.43 -0.98
C LYS A 261 10.77 19.29 -2.32
N LEU A 262 11.36 18.55 -3.26
CA LEU A 262 10.79 18.36 -4.61
C LEU A 262 9.71 17.27 -4.65
N TYR A 263 9.81 16.25 -3.79
CA TYR A 263 8.92 15.08 -3.82
C TYR A 263 7.77 15.16 -2.82
N GLY A 264 7.95 15.88 -1.70
CA GLY A 264 6.91 15.99 -0.66
C GLY A 264 6.41 14.64 -0.16
N TYR A 265 5.31 14.64 0.57
CA TYR A 265 4.57 13.41 0.90
C TYR A 265 3.43 13.19 -0.11
N ASP A 266 3.03 11.93 -0.26
CA ASP A 266 1.94 11.53 -1.16
C ASP A 266 0.90 10.70 -0.41
N ALA A 267 -0.37 10.95 -0.71
CA ALA A 267 -1.50 10.17 -0.22
C ALA A 267 -2.66 10.26 -1.21
N THR A 268 -3.56 9.31 -1.15
CA THR A 268 -4.75 9.29 -2.01
C THR A 268 -6.02 9.15 -1.17
N ILE A 269 -6.97 10.04 -1.35
CA ILE A 269 -8.34 9.87 -0.87
C ILE A 269 -9.14 9.30 -2.05
N LEU A 270 -9.56 8.04 -1.91
CA LEU A 270 -10.37 7.35 -2.91
C LEU A 270 -11.83 7.33 -2.48
N THR A 271 -12.71 7.81 -3.36
CA THR A 271 -14.15 7.63 -3.19
C THR A 271 -14.62 6.49 -4.10
N LEU A 272 -15.04 5.38 -3.50
CA LEU A 272 -15.76 4.33 -4.21
C LEU A 272 -17.24 4.72 -4.28
N LYS A 273 -17.77 4.86 -5.48
CA LYS A 273 -19.13 5.34 -5.70
C LYS A 273 -20.07 4.26 -6.20
N LYS A 274 -21.29 4.30 -5.71
CA LYS A 274 -22.40 3.58 -6.32
C LYS A 274 -22.66 4.14 -7.72
N VAL A 275 -22.83 3.26 -8.70
CA VAL A 275 -23.36 3.65 -10.01
C VAL A 275 -24.82 4.03 -9.84
N LYS A 276 -25.20 5.21 -10.35
CA LYS A 276 -26.57 5.71 -10.33
C LYS A 276 -27.46 4.92 -11.29
#